data_c220ea3b12c68f3e74cc37d47901a7cc
#
_entry.id   c220ea3b12c68f3e74cc37d47901a7cc
#
_cell.length_a   1.000
_cell.length_b   1.000
_cell.length_c   1.000
_cell.angle_alpha   90.00
_cell.angle_beta   90.00
_cell.angle_gamma   90.00
#
_symmetry.space_group_name_H-M   'P 1'
#
loop_
_entity.id
_entity.type
_entity.pdbx_description
1 polymer ?
#
loop_
_entity_poly.entity_id
_entity_poly.type
_entity_poly.pdbx_seq_one_letter_code
_entity_poly.pdbx_strand_id
1 'polypeptide(L)'
;MSCSKNLQVKQRYYFLDKQLHIIAFDVPFPPDYGGAIDVFYKLKALHESGIKITLHCYEYGRGEKKELEQYCNKIYYYKRKTNKHLLLNPLPFIVASRSSEELIKNLLRNDAPILFEGLHCCFHLNDLRIKSRKKVVRMHNIEHAYYSNLALAEKSFFRKKYFEQEAKKLQKFESVLSNADAIAAISPSDTKELSSRYKNVANIIAFHPHEKIESKEGKSDFALYHGSLAVGENNKAALYLVNEIFNDLNVPFRIAGNGASPELKKAIRDKKHISLHENISTNEIYELVRDAQINILPTFQATGIKLKLLSALYCGRHCMVNSQMVAATGLEPLCHVADSASEMKKEISRLMNVEFNAEEKLKREKILNGMFSNKENVRKLAALLF
;
A
#
# COMPACT_ATOMS: atom_id res chain seq x y z
N MET A 1 14.67 -36.83 2.23
CA MET A 1 13.56 -36.04 2.79
C MET A 1 13.88 -35.33 4.12
N SER A 2 15.02 -35.57 4.76
CA SER A 2 15.41 -34.94 6.06
C SER A 2 16.15 -33.60 5.94
N CYS A 3 16.79 -33.31 4.81
CA CYS A 3 17.60 -32.09 4.64
C CYS A 3 16.77 -30.78 4.42
N SER A 4 15.58 -30.88 3.82
CA SER A 4 14.73 -29.72 3.54
C SER A 4 13.99 -29.20 4.79
N LYS A 5 13.66 -30.07 5.74
CA LYS A 5 13.02 -29.67 7.01
C LYS A 5 14.00 -28.92 7.93
N ASN A 6 15.27 -29.27 7.92
CA ASN A 6 16.29 -28.60 8.74
C ASN A 6 16.65 -27.19 8.22
N LEU A 7 16.54 -26.94 6.92
CA LEU A 7 16.76 -25.59 6.36
C LEU A 7 15.61 -24.62 6.69
N GLN A 8 14.36 -25.09 6.69
CA GLN A 8 13.22 -24.27 7.09
C GLN A 8 13.21 -23.96 8.59
N VAL A 9 13.66 -24.89 9.43
CA VAL A 9 13.79 -24.68 10.89
C VAL A 9 14.92 -23.69 11.18
N LYS A 10 16.09 -23.77 10.52
CA LYS A 10 17.21 -22.84 10.72
C LYS A 10 16.88 -21.37 10.35
N GLN A 11 16.02 -21.12 9.36
CA GLN A 11 15.62 -19.76 8.98
C GLN A 11 14.63 -19.12 9.96
N ARG A 12 13.87 -19.87 10.77
CA ARG A 12 12.95 -19.36 11.79
C ARG A 12 13.66 -18.74 13.00
N TYR A 13 14.94 -19.05 13.23
CA TYR A 13 15.67 -18.67 14.44
C TYR A 13 16.59 -17.44 14.31
N TYR A 14 16.62 -16.77 13.15
CA TYR A 14 17.55 -15.64 12.93
C TYR A 14 17.24 -14.40 13.77
N PHE A 15 15.99 -14.22 14.25
CA PHE A 15 15.56 -13.05 15.01
C PHE A 15 14.93 -13.38 16.37
N LEU A 16 15.14 -14.60 16.88
CA LEU A 16 14.67 -14.98 18.21
C LEU A 16 15.17 -13.98 19.25
N ASP A 17 14.24 -13.50 20.09
CA ASP A 17 14.45 -12.52 21.16
C ASP A 17 14.71 -11.07 20.71
N LYS A 18 14.74 -10.76 19.41
CA LYS A 18 14.77 -9.37 18.98
C LYS A 18 13.44 -8.70 19.32
N GLN A 19 13.52 -7.51 19.91
CA GLN A 19 12.36 -6.69 20.23
C GLN A 19 12.31 -5.48 19.31
N LEU A 20 11.11 -5.01 18.97
CA LEU A 20 10.90 -3.89 18.06
C LEU A 20 9.69 -3.07 18.52
N HIS A 21 9.83 -1.75 18.60
CA HIS A 21 8.72 -0.83 18.68
C HIS A 21 8.27 -0.40 17.28
N ILE A 22 6.99 -0.48 16.99
CA ILE A 22 6.41 0.01 15.73
C ILE A 22 5.39 1.08 16.08
N ILE A 23 5.56 2.29 15.53
CA ILE A 23 4.63 3.41 15.72
C ILE A 23 3.80 3.56 14.45
N ALA A 24 2.55 3.13 14.51
CA ALA A 24 1.60 3.15 13.39
C ALA A 24 0.76 4.43 13.41
N PHE A 25 0.57 5.02 12.25
CA PHE A 25 -0.21 6.26 12.08
C PHE A 25 -1.72 6.07 12.26
N ASP A 26 -2.19 4.82 12.25
CA ASP A 26 -3.57 4.40 12.49
C ASP A 26 -3.57 2.96 13.02
N VAL A 27 -4.74 2.46 13.46
CA VAL A 27 -4.94 1.05 13.80
C VAL A 27 -4.95 0.23 12.50
N PRO A 28 -4.01 -0.72 12.28
CA PRO A 28 -3.83 -1.35 10.98
C PRO A 28 -4.83 -2.48 10.67
N PHE A 29 -5.89 -2.64 11.47
CA PHE A 29 -6.93 -3.64 11.25
C PHE A 29 -8.34 -3.01 11.24
N PRO A 30 -9.24 -3.42 10.30
CA PRO A 30 -8.98 -4.31 9.17
C PRO A 30 -8.03 -3.69 8.14
N PRO A 31 -7.23 -4.50 7.39
CA PRO A 31 -6.31 -4.02 6.35
C PRO A 31 -7.09 -3.72 5.06
N ASP A 32 -7.80 -2.59 5.02
CA ASP A 32 -8.76 -2.19 4.00
C ASP A 32 -8.30 -1.04 3.11
N TYR A 33 -7.16 -0.42 3.41
CA TYR A 33 -6.49 0.57 2.55
C TYR A 33 -4.97 0.39 2.57
N GLY A 34 -4.27 0.95 1.58
CA GLY A 34 -2.85 0.66 1.30
C GLY A 34 -1.91 0.77 2.51
N GLY A 35 -2.04 1.84 3.31
CA GLY A 35 -1.24 2.01 4.52
C GLY A 35 -1.52 0.96 5.60
N ALA A 36 -2.81 0.65 5.85
CA ALA A 36 -3.19 -0.39 6.81
C ALA A 36 -2.74 -1.77 6.33
N ILE A 37 -2.81 -2.06 5.03
CA ILE A 37 -2.33 -3.31 4.43
C ILE A 37 -0.82 -3.46 4.65
N ASP A 38 -0.01 -2.46 4.31
CA ASP A 38 1.45 -2.53 4.49
C ASP A 38 1.81 -2.76 5.97
N VAL A 39 1.21 -2.01 6.89
CA VAL A 39 1.52 -2.15 8.34
C VAL A 39 1.06 -3.52 8.86
N PHE A 40 -0.16 -3.96 8.56
CA PHE A 40 -0.71 -5.23 9.07
C PHE A 40 0.10 -6.44 8.60
N TYR A 41 0.37 -6.55 7.30
CA TYR A 41 1.14 -7.68 6.77
C TYR A 41 2.61 -7.63 7.15
N LYS A 42 3.15 -6.45 7.45
CA LYS A 42 4.47 -6.27 8.07
C LYS A 42 4.49 -6.82 9.49
N LEU A 43 3.48 -6.50 10.34
CA LEU A 43 3.35 -7.08 11.69
C LEU A 43 3.34 -8.60 11.62
N LYS A 44 2.50 -9.18 10.75
CA LYS A 44 2.42 -10.62 10.54
C LYS A 44 3.78 -11.21 10.15
N ALA A 45 4.42 -10.67 9.13
CA ALA A 45 5.70 -11.18 8.61
C ALA A 45 6.86 -11.06 9.61
N LEU A 46 6.94 -9.96 10.37
CA LEU A 46 7.93 -9.76 11.42
C LEU A 46 7.71 -10.74 12.60
N HIS A 47 6.46 -10.92 13.02
CA HIS A 47 6.08 -11.90 14.04
C HIS A 47 6.45 -13.33 13.63
N GLU A 48 6.13 -13.72 12.41
CA GLU A 48 6.48 -15.04 11.84
C GLU A 48 8.00 -15.28 11.77
N SER A 49 8.77 -14.19 11.72
CA SER A 49 10.24 -14.24 11.75
C SER A 49 10.82 -14.28 13.17
N GLY A 50 9.98 -14.32 14.21
CA GLY A 50 10.38 -14.43 15.63
C GLY A 50 10.62 -13.10 16.34
N ILE A 51 10.34 -11.96 15.70
CA ILE A 51 10.51 -10.63 16.32
C ILE A 51 9.36 -10.34 17.28
N LYS A 52 9.68 -9.95 18.51
CA LYS A 52 8.71 -9.54 19.52
C LYS A 52 8.31 -8.07 19.33
N ILE A 53 7.07 -7.81 18.96
CA ILE A 53 6.59 -6.49 18.57
C ILE A 53 5.84 -5.82 19.71
N THR A 54 6.23 -4.57 20.04
CA THR A 54 5.40 -3.62 20.78
C THR A 54 4.83 -2.61 19.80
N LEU A 55 3.52 -2.67 19.58
CA LEU A 55 2.81 -1.81 18.64
C LEU A 55 2.23 -0.58 19.35
N HIS A 56 2.40 0.59 18.74
CA HIS A 56 1.88 1.87 19.18
C HIS A 56 0.96 2.42 18.08
N CYS A 57 -0.34 2.48 18.31
CA CYS A 57 -1.33 2.95 17.33
C CYS A 57 -1.89 4.31 17.70
N TYR A 58 -1.91 5.25 16.76
CA TYR A 58 -2.73 6.45 16.87
C TYR A 58 -4.15 6.16 16.39
N GLU A 59 -5.11 6.15 17.31
CA GLU A 59 -6.49 5.77 17.08
C GLU A 59 -7.38 6.99 16.85
N TYR A 60 -8.26 6.93 15.85
CA TYR A 60 -9.30 7.93 15.60
C TYR A 60 -10.47 7.37 14.74
N GLY A 61 -11.19 6.41 15.26
CA GLY A 61 -12.43 5.88 14.66
C GLY A 61 -12.39 4.41 14.29
N ARG A 62 -11.22 3.74 14.34
CA ARG A 62 -11.14 2.29 14.07
C ARG A 62 -11.29 1.45 15.34
N GLY A 63 -11.08 2.05 16.53
CA GLY A 63 -11.14 1.37 17.82
C GLY A 63 -10.00 0.39 18.05
N GLU A 64 -9.93 -0.18 19.25
CA GLU A 64 -9.01 -1.23 19.61
C GLU A 64 -9.36 -2.54 18.89
N LYS A 65 -8.36 -3.33 18.51
CA LYS A 65 -8.52 -4.55 17.70
C LYS A 65 -7.80 -5.74 18.33
N LYS A 66 -8.57 -6.70 18.84
CA LYS A 66 -8.05 -7.95 19.42
C LYS A 66 -7.29 -8.80 18.41
N GLU A 67 -7.64 -8.70 17.13
CA GLU A 67 -6.99 -9.41 16.04
C GLU A 67 -5.50 -9.07 15.89
N LEU A 68 -5.06 -7.94 16.43
CA LEU A 68 -3.64 -7.56 16.44
C LEU A 68 -2.83 -8.25 17.55
N GLU A 69 -3.49 -8.75 18.61
CA GLU A 69 -2.82 -9.40 19.76
C GLU A 69 -2.11 -10.69 19.35
N GLN A 70 -2.54 -11.36 18.28
CA GLN A 70 -1.87 -12.56 17.77
C GLN A 70 -0.49 -12.28 17.16
N TYR A 71 -0.20 -11.03 16.78
CA TYR A 71 1.07 -10.64 16.13
C TYR A 71 1.93 -9.74 17.02
N CYS A 72 1.37 -9.17 18.05
CA CYS A 72 2.03 -8.19 18.90
C CYS A 72 2.07 -8.65 20.36
N ASN A 73 3.26 -8.57 21.00
CA ASN A 73 3.41 -8.88 22.42
C ASN A 73 2.74 -7.83 23.31
N LYS A 74 2.66 -6.60 22.83
CA LYS A 74 2.00 -5.49 23.52
C LYS A 74 1.46 -4.48 22.52
N ILE A 75 0.31 -3.89 22.82
CA ILE A 75 -0.32 -2.86 22.00
C ILE A 75 -0.69 -1.69 22.90
N TYR A 76 -0.36 -0.49 22.44
CA TYR A 76 -0.77 0.77 23.06
C TYR A 76 -1.58 1.58 22.05
N TYR A 77 -2.68 2.15 22.50
CA TYR A 77 -3.54 3.00 21.69
C TYR A 77 -3.48 4.43 22.23
N TYR A 78 -3.19 5.38 21.32
CA TYR A 78 -3.13 6.80 21.64
C TYR A 78 -4.19 7.54 20.84
N LYS A 79 -5.02 8.31 21.50
CA LYS A 79 -6.04 9.10 20.81
C LYS A 79 -5.38 10.16 19.94
N ARG A 80 -5.69 10.13 18.64
CA ARG A 80 -5.26 11.17 17.71
C ARG A 80 -5.98 12.49 18.04
N LYS A 81 -5.22 13.58 18.09
CA LYS A 81 -5.75 14.92 18.33
C LYS A 81 -6.40 15.46 17.06
N THR A 82 -7.69 15.81 17.10
CA THR A 82 -8.44 16.30 15.91
C THR A 82 -8.87 17.74 16.05
N ASN A 83 -8.35 18.49 17.02
CA ASN A 83 -8.72 19.86 17.31
C ASN A 83 -8.36 20.79 16.14
N LYS A 84 -9.32 21.62 15.70
CA LYS A 84 -9.14 22.56 14.58
C LYS A 84 -7.99 23.56 14.80
N HIS A 85 -7.65 23.88 16.05
CA HIS A 85 -6.50 24.76 16.38
C HIS A 85 -5.17 24.21 15.85
N LEU A 86 -5.04 22.89 15.65
CA LEU A 86 -3.85 22.29 15.05
C LEU A 86 -3.62 22.70 13.58
N LEU A 87 -4.63 23.21 12.89
CA LEU A 87 -4.48 23.76 11.54
C LEU A 87 -3.59 25.01 11.51
N LEU A 88 -3.56 25.76 12.62
CA LEU A 88 -2.70 26.93 12.81
C LEU A 88 -1.29 26.58 13.31
N ASN A 89 -1.03 25.31 13.64
CA ASN A 89 0.28 24.87 14.09
C ASN A 89 1.30 25.00 12.95
N PRO A 90 2.55 25.42 13.21
CA PRO A 90 3.62 25.44 12.21
C PRO A 90 3.99 24.05 11.70
N LEU A 91 3.76 23.00 12.48
CA LEU A 91 3.91 21.61 12.05
C LEU A 91 2.73 21.16 11.16
N PRO A 92 2.95 20.22 10.25
CA PRO A 92 1.87 19.61 9.48
C PRO A 92 0.79 19.02 10.39
N PHE A 93 -0.47 19.17 10.02
CA PHE A 93 -1.60 18.66 10.81
C PHE A 93 -1.49 17.14 11.07
N ILE A 94 -1.07 16.39 10.04
CA ILE A 94 -0.91 14.92 10.17
C ILE A 94 0.15 14.52 11.21
N VAL A 95 1.16 15.35 11.43
CA VAL A 95 2.23 15.17 12.43
C VAL A 95 1.78 15.68 13.80
N ALA A 96 1.34 16.96 13.87
CA ALA A 96 0.91 17.60 15.11
C ALA A 96 -0.22 16.85 15.81
N SER A 97 -1.13 16.25 15.02
CA SER A 97 -2.24 15.44 15.55
C SER A 97 -1.79 14.13 16.22
N ARG A 98 -0.54 13.72 16.04
CA ARG A 98 0.07 12.50 16.59
C ARG A 98 1.18 12.80 17.62
N SER A 99 1.00 13.83 18.39
CA SER A 99 1.89 14.23 19.50
C SER A 99 1.39 13.65 20.83
N SER A 100 2.02 12.61 21.35
CA SER A 100 1.65 11.95 22.62
C SER A 100 2.86 11.79 23.51
N GLU A 101 2.89 12.42 24.68
CA GLU A 101 3.92 12.19 25.70
C GLU A 101 3.87 10.79 26.30
N GLU A 102 2.71 10.16 26.31
CA GLU A 102 2.55 8.79 26.75
C GLU A 102 3.30 7.81 25.83
N LEU A 103 3.37 8.09 24.52
CA LEU A 103 4.17 7.32 23.58
C LEU A 103 5.64 7.27 24.05
N ILE A 104 6.24 8.42 24.37
CA ILE A 104 7.62 8.47 24.85
C ILE A 104 7.81 7.69 26.14
N LYS A 105 6.90 7.83 27.11
CA LYS A 105 6.96 7.03 28.37
C LYS A 105 6.94 5.53 28.09
N ASN A 106 6.15 5.09 27.11
CA ASN A 106 6.07 3.68 26.75
C ASN A 106 7.29 3.20 25.93
N LEU A 107 7.85 4.05 25.09
CA LEU A 107 9.10 3.76 24.37
C LEU A 107 10.29 3.58 25.33
N LEU A 108 10.38 4.37 26.40
CA LEU A 108 11.45 4.33 27.37
C LEU A 108 11.43 3.10 28.30
N ARG A 109 10.48 2.16 28.16
CA ARG A 109 10.42 0.94 28.97
C ARG A 109 11.49 -0.09 28.62
N ASN A 110 12.11 0.02 27.46
CA ASN A 110 13.26 -0.78 27.02
C ASN A 110 14.03 -0.05 25.92
N ASP A 111 15.15 -0.63 25.46
CA ASP A 111 16.05 -0.02 24.45
C ASP A 111 15.89 -0.62 23.04
N ALA A 112 14.79 -1.30 22.75
CA ALA A 112 14.56 -1.89 21.45
C ALA A 112 14.50 -0.84 20.31
N PRO A 113 14.92 -1.15 19.09
CA PRO A 113 14.79 -0.27 17.93
C PRO A 113 13.36 0.24 17.73
N ILE A 114 13.23 1.35 17.02
CA ILE A 114 11.94 2.00 16.76
C ILE A 114 11.74 2.13 15.25
N LEU A 115 10.64 1.58 14.74
CA LEU A 115 10.15 1.78 13.38
C LEU A 115 9.00 2.78 13.39
N PHE A 116 9.18 3.92 12.72
CA PHE A 116 8.16 4.95 12.54
C PHE A 116 7.46 4.73 11.21
N GLU A 117 6.15 4.51 11.22
CA GLU A 117 5.34 4.33 10.02
C GLU A 117 4.90 5.67 9.44
N GLY A 118 5.57 6.09 8.38
CA GLY A 118 5.34 7.35 7.70
C GLY A 118 5.85 8.58 8.44
N LEU A 119 5.96 9.67 7.72
CA LEU A 119 6.28 10.98 8.27
C LEU A 119 5.27 11.43 9.34
N HIS A 120 4.04 10.92 9.25
CA HIS A 120 2.95 11.10 10.21
C HIS A 120 3.34 10.79 11.66
N CYS A 121 4.18 9.78 11.88
CA CYS A 121 4.58 9.30 13.20
C CYS A 121 5.85 9.97 13.73
N CYS A 122 6.49 10.83 12.95
CA CYS A 122 7.80 11.39 13.24
C CYS A 122 7.80 12.61 14.19
N PHE A 123 6.71 12.89 14.90
CA PHE A 123 6.66 14.01 15.87
C PHE A 123 7.79 13.94 16.89
N HIS A 124 8.11 12.74 17.40
CA HIS A 124 9.16 12.50 18.39
C HIS A 124 10.48 11.96 17.82
N LEU A 125 10.68 11.97 16.50
CA LEU A 125 11.87 11.37 15.88
C LEU A 125 13.18 12.00 16.34
N ASN A 126 13.17 13.31 16.67
CA ASN A 126 14.31 14.07 17.17
C ASN A 126 14.30 14.26 18.71
N ASP A 127 13.45 13.54 19.46
CA ASP A 127 13.38 13.64 20.91
C ASP A 127 14.68 13.15 21.55
N LEU A 128 15.29 13.98 22.41
CA LEU A 128 16.57 13.68 23.04
C LEU A 128 16.53 12.44 23.95
N ARG A 129 15.37 12.11 24.50
CA ARG A 129 15.18 10.94 25.39
C ARG A 129 15.36 9.60 24.66
N ILE A 130 15.19 9.59 23.34
CA ILE A 130 15.39 8.41 22.49
C ILE A 130 16.54 8.58 21.49
N LYS A 131 17.44 9.56 21.72
CA LYS A 131 18.53 9.88 20.80
C LYS A 131 19.46 8.70 20.54
N SER A 132 19.75 7.89 21.55
CA SER A 132 20.63 6.72 21.45
C SER A 132 19.97 5.50 20.80
N ARG A 133 18.65 5.54 20.59
CA ARG A 133 17.88 4.42 20.05
C ARG A 133 18.06 4.32 18.54
N LYS A 134 18.15 3.09 18.02
CA LYS A 134 18.08 2.84 16.59
C LYS A 134 16.70 3.21 16.07
N LYS A 135 16.62 4.12 15.10
CA LYS A 135 15.39 4.69 14.53
C LYS A 135 15.36 4.50 13.03
N VAL A 136 14.35 3.80 12.55
CA VAL A 136 14.10 3.62 11.11
C VAL A 136 12.76 4.26 10.79
N VAL A 137 12.69 5.02 9.70
CA VAL A 137 11.44 5.59 9.20
C VAL A 137 11.01 4.86 7.93
N ARG A 138 9.81 4.30 7.94
CA ARG A 138 9.14 3.70 6.80
C ARG A 138 8.38 4.77 6.02
N MET A 139 8.85 5.16 4.84
CA MET A 139 8.17 6.16 4.01
C MET A 139 7.19 5.48 3.06
N HIS A 140 5.89 5.78 3.25
CA HIS A 140 4.81 5.27 2.38
C HIS A 140 4.63 6.11 1.12
N ASN A 141 4.94 7.39 1.20
CA ASN A 141 4.95 8.37 0.11
C ASN A 141 5.96 9.48 0.45
N ILE A 142 6.31 10.28 -0.53
CA ILE A 142 6.85 11.61 -0.30
C ILE A 142 5.65 12.52 -0.02
N GLU A 143 5.38 12.77 1.26
CA GLU A 143 4.11 13.34 1.71
C GLU A 143 3.82 14.73 1.14
N HIS A 144 4.84 15.58 0.99
CA HIS A 144 4.63 16.92 0.41
C HIS A 144 4.23 16.85 -1.06
N ALA A 145 4.79 15.90 -1.83
CA ALA A 145 4.41 15.69 -3.22
C ALA A 145 2.99 15.10 -3.33
N TYR A 146 2.64 14.16 -2.45
CA TYR A 146 1.30 13.61 -2.37
C TYR A 146 0.24 14.68 -2.09
N TYR A 147 0.47 15.58 -1.10
CA TYR A 147 -0.44 16.68 -0.79
C TYR A 147 -0.51 17.73 -1.91
N SER A 148 0.59 17.97 -2.62
CA SER A 148 0.59 18.83 -3.82
C SER A 148 -0.31 18.25 -4.92
N ASN A 149 -0.25 16.95 -5.15
CA ASN A 149 -1.12 16.27 -6.11
C ASN A 149 -2.60 16.30 -5.68
N LEU A 150 -2.89 16.17 -4.37
CA LEU A 150 -4.25 16.37 -3.86
C LEU A 150 -4.75 17.78 -4.12
N ALA A 151 -3.91 18.79 -3.93
CA ALA A 151 -4.28 20.20 -4.22
C ALA A 151 -4.60 20.42 -5.70
N LEU A 152 -3.85 19.78 -6.62
CA LEU A 152 -4.09 19.89 -8.07
C LEU A 152 -5.42 19.22 -8.48
N ALA A 153 -5.79 18.12 -7.83
CA ALA A 153 -7.02 17.39 -8.13
C ALA A 153 -8.27 17.98 -7.45
N GLU A 154 -8.11 18.82 -6.43
CA GLU A 154 -9.20 19.33 -5.61
C GLU A 154 -9.95 20.50 -6.31
N LYS A 155 -11.27 20.40 -6.36
CA LYS A 155 -12.17 21.42 -6.97
C LYS A 155 -12.57 22.52 -5.98
N SER A 156 -12.63 22.24 -4.69
CA SER A 156 -12.98 23.20 -3.66
C SER A 156 -11.81 24.13 -3.36
N PHE A 157 -12.00 25.44 -3.54
CA PHE A 157 -10.97 26.46 -3.28
C PHE A 157 -10.37 26.37 -1.87
N PHE A 158 -11.21 26.23 -0.83
CA PHE A 158 -10.73 26.15 0.55
C PHE A 158 -9.93 24.88 0.84
N ARG A 159 -10.38 23.74 0.32
CA ARG A 159 -9.65 22.46 0.47
C ARG A 159 -8.35 22.46 -0.33
N LYS A 160 -8.35 23.04 -1.54
CA LYS A 160 -7.14 23.23 -2.33
C LYS A 160 -6.10 24.04 -1.57
N LYS A 161 -6.51 25.20 -0.99
CA LYS A 161 -5.62 26.04 -0.16
C LYS A 161 -5.09 25.30 1.06
N TYR A 162 -5.91 24.52 1.72
CA TYR A 162 -5.48 23.66 2.83
C TYR A 162 -4.38 22.68 2.38
N PHE A 163 -4.58 21.95 1.28
CA PHE A 163 -3.59 21.00 0.78
C PHE A 163 -2.29 21.70 0.34
N GLU A 164 -2.37 22.86 -0.29
CA GLU A 164 -1.19 23.64 -0.66
C GLU A 164 -0.37 24.07 0.57
N GLN A 165 -1.03 24.51 1.64
CA GLN A 165 -0.37 24.90 2.88
C GLN A 165 0.25 23.71 3.61
N GLU A 166 -0.49 22.60 3.72
CA GLU A 166 0.02 21.39 4.35
C GLU A 166 1.19 20.79 3.55
N ALA A 167 1.17 20.82 2.22
CA ALA A 167 2.31 20.41 1.38
C ALA A 167 3.58 21.20 1.72
N LYS A 168 3.48 22.52 1.88
CA LYS A 168 4.63 23.38 2.27
C LYS A 168 5.13 23.05 3.68
N LYS A 169 4.23 22.83 4.65
CA LYS A 169 4.61 22.42 6.01
C LYS A 169 5.29 21.05 6.00
N LEU A 170 4.77 20.10 5.22
CA LEU A 170 5.34 18.77 5.08
C LEU A 170 6.74 18.79 4.45
N GLN A 171 6.93 19.60 3.41
CA GLN A 171 8.23 19.79 2.77
C GLN A 171 9.27 20.32 3.77
N LYS A 172 8.89 21.32 4.58
CA LYS A 172 9.77 21.85 5.63
C LYS A 172 10.04 20.82 6.73
N PHE A 173 9.01 20.10 7.18
CA PHE A 173 9.11 19.11 8.26
C PHE A 173 9.91 17.86 7.85
N GLU A 174 9.94 17.51 6.58
CA GLU A 174 10.64 16.33 6.07
C GLU A 174 12.12 16.30 6.46
N SER A 175 12.76 17.47 6.70
CA SER A 175 14.12 17.56 7.21
C SER A 175 14.35 16.81 8.54
N VAL A 176 13.28 16.51 9.31
CA VAL A 176 13.34 15.69 10.54
C VAL A 176 13.90 14.28 10.26
N LEU A 177 13.77 13.78 9.02
CA LEU A 177 14.28 12.47 8.60
C LEU A 177 15.80 12.33 8.75
N SER A 178 16.56 13.44 8.80
CA SER A 178 18.00 13.41 9.11
C SER A 178 18.32 12.89 10.53
N ASN A 179 17.32 12.77 11.40
CA ASN A 179 17.46 12.16 12.72
C ASN A 179 17.20 10.64 12.73
N ALA A 180 16.86 10.05 11.59
CA ALA A 180 16.72 8.61 11.43
C ALA A 180 18.08 7.97 11.09
N ASP A 181 18.32 6.76 11.58
CA ASP A 181 19.50 5.97 11.23
C ASP A 181 19.37 5.34 9.83
N ALA A 182 18.13 5.09 9.40
CA ALA A 182 17.83 4.64 8.04
C ALA A 182 16.39 5.00 7.63
N ILE A 183 16.17 5.06 6.33
CA ILE A 183 14.86 5.29 5.72
C ILE A 183 14.53 4.10 4.83
N ALA A 184 13.35 3.51 5.03
CA ALA A 184 12.82 2.42 4.22
C ALA A 184 11.72 2.95 3.31
N ALA A 185 12.03 3.27 2.05
CA ALA A 185 11.07 3.77 1.08
C ALA A 185 10.33 2.63 0.38
N ILE A 186 9.05 2.84 0.08
CA ILE A 186 8.16 1.78 -0.45
C ILE A 186 8.34 1.57 -1.96
N SER A 187 8.79 2.58 -2.69
CA SER A 187 8.95 2.53 -4.15
C SER A 187 10.37 2.86 -4.60
N PRO A 188 10.82 2.35 -5.76
CA PRO A 188 12.12 2.72 -6.32
C PRO A 188 12.24 4.22 -6.63
N SER A 189 11.17 4.88 -7.09
CA SER A 189 11.16 6.32 -7.37
C SER A 189 11.40 7.13 -6.10
N ASP A 190 10.65 6.82 -5.02
CA ASP A 190 10.79 7.52 -3.74
C ASP A 190 12.16 7.23 -3.11
N THR A 191 12.67 6.00 -3.28
CA THR A 191 14.02 5.63 -2.85
C THR A 191 15.08 6.51 -3.53
N LYS A 192 14.99 6.68 -4.84
CA LYS A 192 15.91 7.51 -5.62
C LYS A 192 15.87 8.97 -5.16
N GLU A 193 14.66 9.52 -4.99
CA GLU A 193 14.48 10.90 -4.53
C GLU A 193 15.01 11.10 -3.11
N LEU A 194 14.67 10.23 -2.17
CA LEU A 194 15.15 10.31 -0.79
C LEU A 194 16.67 10.11 -0.69
N SER A 195 17.25 9.21 -1.49
CA SER A 195 18.70 8.97 -1.52
C SER A 195 19.52 10.17 -2.00
N SER A 196 18.90 11.09 -2.75
CA SER A 196 19.56 12.34 -3.15
C SER A 196 19.72 13.33 -1.98
N ARG A 197 18.97 13.14 -0.88
CA ARG A 197 18.90 14.06 0.27
C ARG A 197 19.32 13.43 1.59
N TYR A 198 19.16 12.11 1.73
CA TYR A 198 19.41 11.41 2.99
C TYR A 198 20.35 10.22 2.78
N LYS A 199 21.09 9.88 3.84
CA LYS A 199 21.92 8.67 3.89
C LYS A 199 21.09 7.45 4.29
N ASN A 200 21.58 6.25 4.01
CA ASN A 200 20.96 4.97 4.39
C ASN A 200 19.49 4.84 3.97
N VAL A 201 19.19 5.12 2.73
CA VAL A 201 17.86 4.90 2.15
C VAL A 201 17.83 3.55 1.45
N ALA A 202 16.89 2.69 1.82
CA ALA A 202 16.70 1.38 1.22
C ALA A 202 15.31 1.26 0.58
N ASN A 203 15.23 0.58 -0.56
CA ASN A 203 13.95 0.19 -1.14
C ASN A 203 13.45 -1.09 -0.48
N ILE A 204 12.35 -0.98 0.23
CA ILE A 204 11.63 -2.11 0.83
C ILE A 204 10.18 -1.99 0.37
N ILE A 205 9.78 -2.87 -0.54
CA ILE A 205 8.47 -2.83 -1.18
C ILE A 205 7.34 -3.06 -0.15
N ALA A 206 6.12 -2.67 -0.48
CA ALA A 206 4.97 -2.83 0.40
C ALA A 206 4.75 -4.30 0.80
N PHE A 207 4.46 -4.52 2.08
CA PHE A 207 3.97 -5.80 2.56
C PHE A 207 2.52 -6.00 2.10
N HIS A 208 2.16 -7.24 1.78
CA HIS A 208 0.88 -7.57 1.14
C HIS A 208 0.37 -8.96 1.58
N PRO A 209 -0.92 -9.31 1.34
CA PRO A 209 -1.51 -10.57 1.80
C PRO A 209 -1.02 -11.83 1.08
N HIS A 210 -0.36 -11.69 -0.06
CA HIS A 210 -0.09 -12.82 -0.95
C HIS A 210 1.25 -13.49 -0.63
N GLU A 211 1.24 -14.80 -0.42
CA GLU A 211 2.44 -15.61 -0.14
C GLU A 211 2.81 -16.53 -1.32
N LYS A 212 1.86 -16.82 -2.19
CA LYS A 212 2.01 -17.69 -3.36
C LYS A 212 1.13 -17.23 -4.51
N ILE A 213 1.44 -17.68 -5.72
CA ILE A 213 0.61 -17.43 -6.89
C ILE A 213 -0.64 -18.32 -6.82
N GLU A 214 -1.81 -17.68 -6.82
CA GLU A 214 -3.12 -18.33 -6.74
C GLU A 214 -3.92 -18.22 -8.05
N SER A 215 -3.29 -17.69 -9.12
CA SER A 215 -3.94 -17.54 -10.42
C SER A 215 -4.45 -18.88 -10.94
N LYS A 216 -5.70 -18.89 -11.40
CA LYS A 216 -6.34 -20.06 -12.02
C LYS A 216 -5.98 -20.13 -13.50
N GLU A 217 -5.63 -21.29 -13.98
CA GLU A 217 -5.44 -21.56 -15.41
C GLU A 217 -6.79 -21.56 -16.16
N GLY A 218 -6.72 -21.54 -17.49
CA GLY A 218 -7.89 -21.56 -18.35
C GLY A 218 -8.48 -20.17 -18.63
N LYS A 219 -9.77 -20.14 -18.90
CA LYS A 219 -10.53 -18.94 -19.32
C LYS A 219 -11.61 -18.55 -18.32
N SER A 220 -12.08 -17.32 -18.47
CA SER A 220 -13.27 -16.78 -17.84
C SER A 220 -13.97 -15.82 -18.83
N ASP A 221 -15.13 -15.31 -18.46
CA ASP A 221 -16.05 -14.59 -19.36
C ASP A 221 -16.14 -13.07 -19.10
N PHE A 222 -15.44 -12.52 -18.10
CA PHE A 222 -15.54 -11.11 -17.75
C PHE A 222 -14.20 -10.43 -17.51
N ALA A 223 -14.18 -9.12 -17.75
CA ALA A 223 -13.12 -8.20 -17.36
C ALA A 223 -13.47 -7.52 -16.03
N LEU A 224 -12.47 -7.21 -15.20
CA LEU A 224 -12.63 -6.61 -13.88
C LEU A 224 -11.78 -5.34 -13.73
N TYR A 225 -12.39 -4.30 -13.17
CA TYR A 225 -11.69 -3.19 -12.49
C TYR A 225 -12.02 -3.20 -11.01
N HIS A 226 -11.03 -3.03 -10.13
CA HIS A 226 -11.28 -2.95 -8.70
C HIS A 226 -10.48 -1.84 -8.00
N GLY A 227 -11.03 -1.33 -6.89
CA GLY A 227 -10.40 -0.32 -6.03
C GLY A 227 -11.40 0.47 -5.22
N SER A 228 -10.94 1.17 -4.18
CA SER A 228 -11.81 2.09 -3.42
C SER A 228 -12.26 3.24 -4.33
N LEU A 229 -13.51 3.24 -4.73
CA LEU A 229 -14.11 4.24 -5.63
C LEU A 229 -14.33 5.60 -4.96
N ALA A 230 -14.27 5.65 -3.63
CA ALA A 230 -14.22 6.91 -2.87
C ALA A 230 -12.94 7.71 -3.13
N VAL A 231 -11.87 7.05 -3.60
CA VAL A 231 -10.63 7.72 -4.02
C VAL A 231 -10.81 8.26 -5.44
N GLY A 232 -10.66 9.58 -5.60
CA GLY A 232 -10.92 10.26 -6.87
C GLY A 232 -10.17 9.69 -8.07
N GLU A 233 -8.93 9.23 -7.89
CA GLU A 233 -8.13 8.57 -8.93
C GLU A 233 -8.80 7.27 -9.40
N ASN A 234 -9.24 6.42 -8.47
CA ASN A 234 -9.89 5.17 -8.83
C ASN A 234 -11.24 5.38 -9.49
N ASN A 235 -12.01 6.37 -9.02
CA ASN A 235 -13.27 6.73 -9.65
C ASN A 235 -13.08 7.28 -11.08
N LYS A 236 -12.04 8.11 -11.29
CA LYS A 236 -11.64 8.60 -12.61
C LYS A 236 -11.26 7.46 -13.55
N ALA A 237 -10.51 6.47 -13.07
CA ALA A 237 -10.12 5.30 -13.85
C ALA A 237 -11.35 4.44 -14.22
N ALA A 238 -12.28 4.24 -13.30
CA ALA A 238 -13.53 3.53 -13.58
C ALA A 238 -14.38 4.26 -14.65
N LEU A 239 -14.54 5.59 -14.52
CA LEU A 239 -15.23 6.42 -15.51
C LEU A 239 -14.56 6.36 -16.88
N TYR A 240 -13.23 6.41 -16.96
CA TYR A 240 -12.49 6.27 -18.19
C TYR A 240 -12.79 4.91 -18.86
N LEU A 241 -12.74 3.83 -18.10
CA LEU A 241 -13.06 2.49 -18.63
C LEU A 241 -14.49 2.41 -19.15
N VAL A 242 -15.47 2.95 -18.42
CA VAL A 242 -16.89 2.93 -18.82
C VAL A 242 -17.16 3.76 -20.07
N ASN A 243 -16.54 4.95 -20.17
CA ASN A 243 -16.87 5.91 -21.21
C ASN A 243 -16.03 5.76 -22.48
N GLU A 244 -14.77 5.35 -22.35
CA GLU A 244 -13.83 5.31 -23.48
C GLU A 244 -13.53 3.88 -23.95
N ILE A 245 -13.62 2.87 -23.08
CA ILE A 245 -13.26 1.49 -23.41
C ILE A 245 -14.51 0.61 -23.62
N PHE A 246 -15.38 0.55 -22.62
CA PHE A 246 -16.57 -0.31 -22.64
C PHE A 246 -17.84 0.42 -23.15
N ASN A 247 -17.67 1.58 -23.80
CA ASN A 247 -18.79 2.29 -24.43
C ASN A 247 -19.33 1.56 -25.67
N ASP A 248 -18.45 0.88 -26.42
CA ASP A 248 -18.73 0.18 -27.68
C ASP A 248 -18.15 -1.27 -27.68
N LEU A 249 -17.48 -1.70 -26.62
CA LEU A 249 -16.95 -3.04 -26.48
C LEU A 249 -17.91 -3.91 -25.66
N ASN A 250 -18.60 -4.84 -26.32
CA ASN A 250 -19.60 -5.71 -25.69
C ASN A 250 -18.96 -6.94 -25.00
N VAL A 251 -18.10 -6.67 -24.02
CA VAL A 251 -17.49 -7.65 -23.12
C VAL A 251 -18.06 -7.46 -21.73
N PRO A 252 -18.47 -8.52 -21.01
CA PRO A 252 -18.93 -8.40 -19.63
C PRO A 252 -17.86 -7.72 -18.77
N PHE A 253 -18.21 -6.59 -18.17
CA PHE A 253 -17.29 -5.79 -17.37
C PHE A 253 -17.84 -5.58 -15.97
N ARG A 254 -17.03 -5.91 -14.97
CA ARG A 254 -17.37 -5.75 -13.55
C ARG A 254 -16.50 -4.67 -12.91
N ILE A 255 -17.12 -3.78 -12.16
CA ILE A 255 -16.45 -2.76 -11.37
C ILE A 255 -16.70 -3.11 -9.91
N ALA A 256 -15.62 -3.32 -9.12
CA ALA A 256 -15.70 -3.74 -7.73
C ALA A 256 -15.05 -2.72 -6.79
N GLY A 257 -15.81 -2.22 -5.81
CA GLY A 257 -15.29 -1.29 -4.80
C GLY A 257 -16.35 -0.36 -4.23
N ASN A 258 -16.06 0.17 -3.04
CA ASN A 258 -17.01 1.00 -2.30
C ASN A 258 -16.84 2.50 -2.61
N GLY A 259 -17.93 3.25 -2.53
CA GLY A 259 -17.95 4.70 -2.65
C GLY A 259 -17.98 5.22 -4.09
N ALA A 260 -18.67 4.52 -5.00
CA ALA A 260 -18.87 4.96 -6.39
C ALA A 260 -19.59 6.30 -6.45
N SER A 261 -19.09 7.21 -7.30
CA SER A 261 -19.71 8.51 -7.48
C SER A 261 -21.08 8.42 -8.17
N PRO A 262 -21.99 9.41 -7.96
CA PRO A 262 -23.24 9.48 -8.70
C PRO A 262 -23.02 9.53 -10.22
N GLU A 263 -21.92 10.14 -10.67
CA GLU A 263 -21.53 10.20 -12.08
C GLU A 263 -21.22 8.81 -12.64
N LEU A 264 -20.44 7.99 -11.91
CA LEU A 264 -20.14 6.62 -12.31
C LEU A 264 -21.43 5.78 -12.36
N LYS A 265 -22.29 5.88 -11.37
CA LYS A 265 -23.59 5.17 -11.32
C LYS A 265 -24.48 5.57 -12.50
N LYS A 266 -24.48 6.86 -12.88
CA LYS A 266 -25.20 7.34 -14.05
C LYS A 266 -24.61 6.78 -15.36
N ALA A 267 -23.28 6.75 -15.47
CA ALA A 267 -22.59 6.29 -16.69
C ALA A 267 -22.81 4.81 -17.02
N ILE A 268 -23.09 3.97 -16.03
CA ILE A 268 -23.33 2.53 -16.20
C ILE A 268 -24.80 2.15 -16.36
N ARG A 269 -25.74 3.05 -16.04
CA ARG A 269 -27.19 2.75 -15.91
C ARG A 269 -27.78 1.99 -17.08
N ASP A 270 -27.44 2.38 -18.30
CA ASP A 270 -28.02 1.84 -19.52
C ASP A 270 -27.10 0.81 -20.23
N LYS A 271 -26.00 0.43 -19.58
CA LYS A 271 -25.00 -0.49 -20.13
C LYS A 271 -25.17 -1.89 -19.52
N LYS A 272 -25.98 -2.74 -20.14
CA LYS A 272 -26.34 -4.09 -19.63
C LYS A 272 -25.13 -5.02 -19.42
N HIS A 273 -24.02 -4.81 -20.14
CA HIS A 273 -22.79 -5.60 -20.01
C HIS A 273 -21.86 -5.10 -18.90
N ILE A 274 -22.20 -4.00 -18.22
CA ILE A 274 -21.41 -3.45 -17.10
C ILE A 274 -22.15 -3.62 -15.78
N SER A 275 -21.51 -4.18 -14.78
CA SER A 275 -22.05 -4.32 -13.42
C SER A 275 -21.15 -3.66 -12.37
N LEU A 276 -21.80 -3.05 -11.36
CA LEU A 276 -21.13 -2.43 -10.21
C LEU A 276 -21.37 -3.27 -8.97
N HIS A 277 -20.29 -3.67 -8.30
CA HIS A 277 -20.28 -4.43 -7.06
C HIS A 277 -19.81 -3.53 -5.91
N GLU A 278 -20.75 -2.96 -5.16
CA GLU A 278 -20.49 -2.17 -3.95
C GLU A 278 -20.86 -2.96 -2.71
N ASN A 279 -20.38 -2.48 -1.56
CA ASN A 279 -20.64 -3.07 -0.22
C ASN A 279 -20.18 -4.53 -0.09
N ILE A 280 -19.19 -4.90 -0.86
CA ILE A 280 -18.56 -6.21 -0.83
C ILE A 280 -17.30 -6.20 0.05
N SER A 281 -17.01 -7.33 0.66
CA SER A 281 -15.84 -7.53 1.50
C SER A 281 -14.54 -7.60 0.67
N THR A 282 -13.40 -7.43 1.32
CA THR A 282 -12.09 -7.62 0.69
C THR A 282 -11.93 -9.03 0.12
N ASN A 283 -12.48 -10.06 0.77
CA ASN A 283 -12.43 -11.43 0.27
C ASN A 283 -13.22 -11.60 -1.03
N GLU A 284 -14.40 -11.03 -1.11
CA GLU A 284 -15.21 -11.03 -2.34
C GLU A 284 -14.51 -10.29 -3.48
N ILE A 285 -13.80 -9.19 -3.19
CA ILE A 285 -12.96 -8.52 -4.19
C ILE A 285 -11.87 -9.47 -4.70
N TYR A 286 -11.18 -10.20 -3.80
CA TYR A 286 -10.15 -11.16 -4.20
C TYR A 286 -10.71 -12.34 -5.00
N GLU A 287 -11.93 -12.80 -4.72
CA GLU A 287 -12.62 -13.80 -5.53
C GLU A 287 -12.89 -13.27 -6.93
N LEU A 288 -13.41 -12.06 -7.08
CA LEU A 288 -13.60 -11.42 -8.38
C LEU A 288 -12.27 -11.26 -9.15
N VAL A 289 -11.20 -10.84 -8.48
CA VAL A 289 -9.85 -10.73 -9.07
C VAL A 289 -9.36 -12.08 -9.59
N ARG A 290 -9.57 -13.15 -8.82
CA ARG A 290 -9.17 -14.53 -9.16
C ARG A 290 -9.98 -15.09 -10.32
N ASP A 291 -11.26 -14.75 -10.36
CA ASP A 291 -12.21 -15.29 -11.35
C ASP A 291 -12.22 -14.52 -12.66
N ALA A 292 -11.82 -13.25 -12.69
CA ALA A 292 -11.76 -12.45 -13.90
C ALA A 292 -10.83 -13.05 -14.98
N GLN A 293 -11.20 -12.90 -16.23
CA GLN A 293 -10.32 -13.18 -17.37
C GLN A 293 -9.21 -12.15 -17.45
N ILE A 294 -9.57 -10.88 -17.28
CA ILE A 294 -8.64 -9.76 -17.36
C ILE A 294 -8.88 -8.83 -16.18
N ASN A 295 -7.85 -8.57 -15.39
CA ASN A 295 -7.84 -7.47 -14.43
C ASN A 295 -7.31 -6.23 -15.13
N ILE A 296 -8.13 -5.18 -15.28
CA ILE A 296 -7.80 -3.96 -16.02
C ILE A 296 -7.57 -2.84 -15.04
N LEU A 297 -6.33 -2.38 -14.90
CA LEU A 297 -5.91 -1.47 -13.82
C LEU A 297 -5.16 -0.24 -14.37
N PRO A 298 -5.80 0.67 -15.12
CA PRO A 298 -5.15 1.91 -15.51
C PRO A 298 -4.99 2.84 -14.30
N THR A 299 -3.95 3.68 -14.33
CA THR A 299 -3.76 4.79 -13.38
C THR A 299 -3.36 6.05 -14.11
N PHE A 300 -3.72 7.20 -13.54
CA PHE A 300 -3.33 8.52 -14.04
C PHE A 300 -2.35 9.23 -13.09
N GLN A 301 -1.83 8.49 -12.09
CA GLN A 301 -0.83 8.95 -11.15
C GLN A 301 0.31 7.93 -11.05
N ALA A 302 1.53 8.38 -11.32
CA ALA A 302 2.73 7.53 -11.34
C ALA A 302 3.35 7.29 -9.95
N THR A 303 2.62 7.50 -8.84
CA THR A 303 3.18 7.41 -7.50
C THR A 303 2.95 6.05 -6.84
N GLY A 304 4.03 5.48 -6.30
CA GLY A 304 4.05 4.28 -5.43
C GLY A 304 3.66 2.96 -6.12
N ILE A 305 3.94 1.83 -5.47
CA ILE A 305 3.48 0.52 -5.92
C ILE A 305 2.01 0.38 -5.56
N LYS A 306 1.21 0.15 -6.56
CA LYS A 306 -0.23 -0.06 -6.38
C LYS A 306 -0.48 -1.49 -5.91
N LEU A 307 -0.90 -1.69 -4.65
CA LEU A 307 -1.20 -3.02 -4.09
C LEU A 307 -2.22 -3.80 -4.92
N LYS A 308 -3.16 -3.11 -5.59
CA LYS A 308 -4.11 -3.74 -6.51
C LYS A 308 -3.43 -4.43 -7.70
N LEU A 309 -2.30 -3.90 -8.18
CA LEU A 309 -1.50 -4.55 -9.22
C LEU A 309 -0.89 -5.86 -8.71
N LEU A 310 -0.32 -5.85 -7.50
CA LEU A 310 0.19 -7.08 -6.89
C LEU A 310 -0.92 -8.11 -6.71
N SER A 311 -2.09 -7.71 -6.22
CA SER A 311 -3.24 -8.62 -6.08
C SER A 311 -3.66 -9.24 -7.42
N ALA A 312 -3.70 -8.44 -8.49
CA ALA A 312 -4.02 -8.96 -9.82
C ALA A 312 -2.95 -9.94 -10.34
N LEU A 313 -1.68 -9.69 -10.07
CA LEU A 313 -0.58 -10.55 -10.51
C LEU A 313 -0.45 -11.84 -9.68
N TYR A 314 -0.75 -11.79 -8.37
CA TYR A 314 -0.73 -12.98 -7.52
C TYR A 314 -1.96 -13.87 -7.69
N CYS A 315 -3.14 -13.28 -7.88
CA CYS A 315 -4.40 -14.02 -7.83
C CYS A 315 -5.11 -14.12 -9.19
N GLY A 316 -5.04 -13.08 -10.01
CA GLY A 316 -5.80 -12.98 -11.26
C GLY A 316 -5.14 -13.72 -12.44
N ARG A 317 -5.89 -13.84 -13.55
CA ARG A 317 -5.36 -14.30 -14.84
C ARG A 317 -4.58 -13.18 -15.53
N HIS A 318 -5.04 -12.72 -16.69
CA HIS A 318 -4.37 -11.62 -17.39
C HIS A 318 -4.48 -10.29 -16.61
N CYS A 319 -3.41 -9.50 -16.66
CA CYS A 319 -3.40 -8.17 -16.06
C CYS A 319 -3.07 -7.14 -17.15
N MET A 320 -4.00 -6.23 -17.40
CA MET A 320 -3.84 -5.13 -18.35
C MET A 320 -3.73 -3.80 -17.62
N VAL A 321 -2.76 -3.02 -18.02
CA VAL A 321 -2.38 -1.76 -17.36
C VAL A 321 -1.96 -0.72 -18.41
N ASN A 322 -1.82 0.53 -17.98
CA ASN A 322 -1.07 1.52 -18.77
C ASN A 322 0.37 1.67 -18.25
N SER A 323 1.24 2.29 -19.02
CA SER A 323 2.67 2.48 -18.67
C SER A 323 2.86 3.13 -17.31
N GLN A 324 2.00 4.06 -16.91
CA GLN A 324 2.06 4.72 -15.61
C GLN A 324 1.86 3.76 -14.42
N MET A 325 1.08 2.69 -14.60
CA MET A 325 0.83 1.71 -13.53
C MET A 325 2.08 0.90 -13.20
N VAL A 326 2.89 0.57 -14.19
CA VAL A 326 4.08 -0.30 -14.05
C VAL A 326 5.39 0.47 -14.04
N ALA A 327 5.36 1.79 -14.23
CA ALA A 327 6.56 2.62 -14.28
C ALA A 327 7.47 2.37 -13.05
N ALA A 328 8.72 2.00 -13.31
CA ALA A 328 9.75 1.72 -12.32
C ALA A 328 9.39 0.63 -11.28
N THR A 329 8.46 -0.28 -11.61
CA THR A 329 8.08 -1.39 -10.71
C THR A 329 8.85 -2.68 -11.00
N GLY A 330 9.34 -2.86 -12.24
CA GLY A 330 9.89 -4.13 -12.71
C GLY A 330 8.83 -5.21 -12.98
N LEU A 331 7.54 -4.82 -13.02
CA LEU A 331 6.40 -5.72 -13.25
C LEU A 331 5.88 -5.69 -14.69
N GLU A 332 6.45 -4.83 -15.55
CA GLU A 332 6.10 -4.71 -16.96
C GLU A 332 6.04 -6.06 -17.69
N PRO A 333 7.01 -6.98 -17.48
CA PRO A 333 6.99 -8.28 -18.16
C PRO A 333 5.81 -9.18 -17.78
N LEU A 334 5.11 -8.88 -16.68
CA LEU A 334 3.96 -9.65 -16.17
C LEU A 334 2.61 -9.05 -16.59
N CYS A 335 2.64 -7.92 -17.32
CA CYS A 335 1.45 -7.15 -17.66
C CYS A 335 1.31 -6.98 -19.18
N HIS A 336 0.08 -6.82 -19.62
CA HIS A 336 -0.23 -6.32 -20.96
C HIS A 336 -0.36 -4.80 -20.86
N VAL A 337 0.58 -4.08 -21.48
CA VAL A 337 0.64 -2.62 -21.40
C VAL A 337 -0.03 -1.99 -22.60
N ALA A 338 -0.99 -1.09 -22.39
CA ALA A 338 -1.67 -0.32 -23.41
C ALA A 338 -1.97 1.09 -22.90
N ASP A 339 -1.60 2.11 -23.66
CA ASP A 339 -1.69 3.52 -23.23
C ASP A 339 -2.84 4.28 -23.88
N SER A 340 -3.34 3.82 -25.04
CA SER A 340 -4.48 4.41 -25.74
C SER A 340 -5.76 3.56 -25.59
N ALA A 341 -6.90 4.21 -25.72
CA ALA A 341 -8.20 3.51 -25.73
C ALA A 341 -8.29 2.46 -26.85
N SER A 342 -7.77 2.76 -28.02
CA SER A 342 -7.75 1.84 -29.16
C SER A 342 -6.92 0.59 -28.88
N GLU A 343 -5.70 0.75 -28.33
CA GLU A 343 -4.85 -0.37 -27.94
C GLU A 343 -5.50 -1.21 -26.85
N MET A 344 -6.08 -0.58 -25.82
CA MET A 344 -6.80 -1.28 -24.75
C MET A 344 -7.95 -2.13 -25.30
N LYS A 345 -8.80 -1.57 -26.16
CA LYS A 345 -9.92 -2.31 -26.78
C LYS A 345 -9.45 -3.51 -27.59
N LYS A 346 -8.41 -3.33 -28.40
CA LYS A 346 -7.80 -4.40 -29.20
C LYS A 346 -7.26 -5.52 -28.30
N GLU A 347 -6.53 -5.14 -27.26
CA GLU A 347 -5.91 -6.11 -26.36
C GLU A 347 -6.94 -6.82 -25.48
N ILE A 348 -8.00 -6.15 -25.00
CA ILE A 348 -9.12 -6.79 -24.29
C ILE A 348 -9.76 -7.84 -25.19
N SER A 349 -10.12 -7.48 -26.43
CA SER A 349 -10.75 -8.41 -27.37
C SER A 349 -9.89 -9.65 -27.64
N ARG A 350 -8.57 -9.48 -27.70
CA ARG A 350 -7.62 -10.58 -27.86
C ARG A 350 -7.57 -11.44 -26.59
N LEU A 351 -7.38 -10.84 -25.40
CA LEU A 351 -7.18 -11.54 -24.14
C LEU A 351 -8.41 -12.28 -23.65
N MET A 352 -9.61 -11.82 -23.98
CA MET A 352 -10.85 -12.57 -23.68
C MET A 352 -10.86 -13.97 -24.32
N ASN A 353 -10.07 -14.18 -25.38
CA ASN A 353 -9.99 -15.45 -26.11
C ASN A 353 -8.72 -16.26 -25.82
N VAL A 354 -7.77 -15.71 -25.07
CA VAL A 354 -6.49 -16.36 -24.73
C VAL A 354 -6.58 -17.03 -23.37
N GLU A 355 -6.17 -18.30 -23.29
CA GLU A 355 -6.06 -19.00 -22.01
C GLU A 355 -4.88 -18.49 -21.19
N PHE A 356 -5.08 -18.34 -19.90
CA PHE A 356 -3.99 -18.16 -18.96
C PHE A 356 -3.42 -19.54 -18.61
N ASN A 357 -2.12 -19.75 -18.84
CA ASN A 357 -1.50 -21.06 -18.78
C ASN A 357 -0.42 -21.18 -17.70
N ALA A 358 0.11 -22.38 -17.51
CA ALA A 358 1.13 -22.69 -16.54
C ALA A 358 2.45 -21.93 -16.77
N GLU A 359 2.81 -21.62 -18.02
CA GLU A 359 4.03 -20.85 -18.34
C GLU A 359 3.96 -19.42 -17.80
N GLU A 360 2.80 -18.75 -17.97
CA GLU A 360 2.55 -17.43 -17.40
C GLU A 360 2.61 -17.44 -15.87
N LYS A 361 2.09 -18.51 -15.25
CA LYS A 361 2.16 -18.68 -13.81
C LYS A 361 3.60 -18.84 -13.32
N LEU A 362 4.41 -19.68 -13.97
CA LEU A 362 5.83 -19.85 -13.65
C LEU A 362 6.63 -18.55 -13.82
N LYS A 363 6.34 -17.78 -14.86
CA LYS A 363 6.95 -16.46 -15.07
C LYS A 363 6.66 -15.51 -13.91
N ARG A 364 5.40 -15.49 -13.41
CA ARG A 364 5.01 -14.72 -12.22
C ARG A 364 5.75 -15.20 -10.97
N GLU A 365 5.79 -16.49 -10.72
CA GLU A 365 6.51 -17.07 -9.57
C GLU A 365 7.97 -16.63 -9.53
N LYS A 366 8.65 -16.69 -10.66
CA LYS A 366 10.07 -16.29 -10.78
C LYS A 366 10.30 -14.82 -10.42
N ILE A 367 9.44 -13.91 -10.87
CA ILE A 367 9.62 -12.46 -10.65
C ILE A 367 9.10 -12.06 -9.26
N LEU A 368 7.90 -12.49 -8.88
CA LEU A 368 7.23 -12.02 -7.66
C LEU A 368 7.88 -12.61 -6.40
N ASN A 369 8.27 -13.88 -6.40
CA ASN A 369 8.94 -14.49 -5.24
C ASN A 369 10.33 -13.89 -4.96
N GLY A 370 10.98 -13.32 -5.97
CA GLY A 370 12.28 -12.66 -5.80
C GLY A 370 12.14 -11.24 -5.22
N MET A 371 11.37 -10.39 -5.90
CA MET A 371 11.33 -8.95 -5.61
C MET A 371 10.25 -8.55 -4.61
N PHE A 372 9.11 -9.27 -4.57
CA PHE A 372 7.91 -8.89 -3.83
C PHE A 372 7.59 -9.80 -2.64
N SER A 373 8.52 -10.65 -2.21
CA SER A 373 8.35 -11.53 -1.07
C SER A 373 8.34 -10.76 0.25
N ASN A 374 7.30 -10.92 1.07
CA ASN A 374 7.27 -10.40 2.43
C ASN A 374 8.46 -10.88 3.27
N LYS A 375 8.91 -12.13 3.04
CA LYS A 375 10.06 -12.70 3.73
C LYS A 375 11.36 -11.97 3.40
N GLU A 376 11.57 -11.63 2.12
CA GLU A 376 12.73 -10.85 1.71
C GLU A 376 12.64 -9.41 2.23
N ASN A 377 11.45 -8.82 2.25
CA ASN A 377 11.21 -7.50 2.83
C ASN A 377 11.53 -7.48 4.34
N VAL A 378 11.17 -8.52 5.10
CA VAL A 378 11.56 -8.66 6.51
C VAL A 378 13.08 -8.72 6.66
N ARG A 379 13.78 -9.52 5.84
CA ARG A 379 15.23 -9.62 5.88
C ARG A 379 15.91 -8.25 5.67
N LYS A 380 15.45 -7.50 4.65
CA LYS A 380 15.96 -6.14 4.38
C LYS A 380 15.65 -5.16 5.51
N LEU A 381 14.41 -5.19 6.02
CA LEU A 381 14.00 -4.29 7.11
C LEU A 381 14.74 -4.60 8.41
N ALA A 382 14.91 -5.87 8.75
CA ALA A 382 15.66 -6.30 9.93
C ALA A 382 17.14 -5.87 9.87
N ALA A 383 17.77 -5.91 8.70
CA ALA A 383 19.14 -5.42 8.52
C ALA A 383 19.28 -3.89 8.75
N LEU A 384 18.20 -3.12 8.62
CA LEU A 384 18.20 -1.69 8.97
C LEU A 384 17.97 -1.46 10.47
N LEU A 385 17.27 -2.38 11.13
CA LEU A 385 16.83 -2.26 12.52
C LEU A 385 17.86 -2.83 13.53
N PHE A 386 18.51 -3.92 13.16
CA PHE A 386 19.39 -4.69 14.03
C PHE A 386 20.80 -4.81 13.48
#